data_a0696a36261459c3ea9a9ceb3ac2fdaa
#
_entry.id   a0696a36261459c3ea9a9ceb3ac2fdaa
#
_cell.length_a   1.000
_cell.length_b   1.000
_cell.length_c   1.000
_cell.angle_alpha   90.00
_cell.angle_beta   90.00
_cell.angle_gamma   90.00
#
_symmetry.space_group_name_H-M   'P 1'
#
loop_
_entity.id
_entity.type
_entity.pdbx_description
1 polymer ?
#
loop_
_entity_poly.entity_id
_entity_poly.type
_entity_poly.pdbx_seq_one_letter_code
_entity_poly.pdbx_strand_id
1 'polypeptide(L)'
;VGSEMCIRDRADFDISVAAYPEVHPEAKSAQADLLNLKRKVDAGANRAITQFFFDVESYLRFRDRCVSAGIDVEIIPGILPVSNFKQAKKFADMTNVRIPAWMAQMFDGLDDDAETRKLVGANIAMDMVKILSREGVKDFHFYTLNRAEMSYAICHTLGVRPGL
;
A
#
# COMPACT_ATOMS: atom_id res chain seq x y z
N VAL A 1 -19.64 3.29 -3.99
CA VAL A 1 -20.06 4.41 -4.87
C VAL A 1 -21.10 5.28 -4.20
N GLY A 2 -22.07 4.69 -3.46
CA GLY A 2 -23.10 5.48 -2.78
C GLY A 2 -22.61 6.25 -1.55
N SER A 3 -21.62 5.75 -0.83
CA SER A 3 -21.13 6.37 0.41
C SER A 3 -20.33 7.64 0.14
N GLU A 4 -19.51 7.70 -0.88
CA GLU A 4 -18.70 8.87 -1.23
C GLU A 4 -19.58 10.06 -1.66
N MET A 5 -20.59 9.81 -2.48
CA MET A 5 -21.58 10.83 -2.86
C MET A 5 -22.36 11.34 -1.64
N CYS A 6 -22.89 10.44 -0.80
CA CYS A 6 -23.63 10.82 0.41
C CYS A 6 -22.80 11.63 1.42
N ILE A 7 -21.51 11.39 1.50
CA ILE A 7 -20.60 12.14 2.37
C ILE A 7 -20.41 13.55 1.83
N ARG A 8 -20.11 13.71 0.53
CA ARG A 8 -19.88 15.02 -0.10
C ARG A 8 -21.08 15.93 -0.09
N ASP A 9 -22.28 15.38 -0.28
CA ASP A 9 -23.53 16.16 -0.27
C ASP A 9 -23.83 16.81 1.11
N ARG A 10 -23.15 16.36 2.16
CA ARG A 10 -23.37 16.85 3.53
C ARG A 10 -22.30 17.80 4.05
N ALA A 11 -21.08 17.67 3.57
CA ALA A 11 -19.94 18.51 3.96
C ALA A 11 -18.79 18.36 2.96
N ASP A 12 -17.91 19.35 2.93
CA ASP A 12 -16.71 19.34 2.08
C ASP A 12 -15.60 18.51 2.75
N PHE A 13 -15.69 17.19 2.63
CA PHE A 13 -14.70 16.25 3.14
C PHE A 13 -13.66 15.90 2.09
N ASP A 14 -12.44 15.71 2.55
CA ASP A 14 -11.36 15.10 1.79
C ASP A 14 -11.49 13.56 1.88
N ILE A 15 -11.79 12.91 0.75
CA ILE A 15 -12.17 11.49 0.70
C ILE A 15 -11.05 10.66 0.09
N SER A 16 -10.53 9.71 0.87
CA SER A 16 -9.61 8.67 0.40
C SER A 16 -10.36 7.34 0.23
N VAL A 17 -10.10 6.64 -0.86
CA VAL A 17 -10.71 5.34 -1.15
C VAL A 17 -9.67 4.25 -1.30
N ALA A 18 -10.06 3.00 -1.04
CA ALA A 18 -9.18 1.85 -1.19
C ALA A 18 -9.00 1.47 -2.67
N ALA A 19 -7.77 1.11 -3.03
CA ALA A 19 -7.38 0.55 -4.31
C ALA A 19 -6.58 -0.75 -4.13
N TYR A 20 -6.54 -1.60 -5.15
CA TYR A 20 -5.97 -2.94 -5.04
C TYR A 20 -5.04 -3.24 -6.23
N PRO A 21 -3.72 -3.10 -6.06
CA PRO A 21 -2.75 -3.38 -7.14
C PRO A 21 -2.82 -4.82 -7.65
N GLU A 22 -3.09 -5.76 -6.77
CA GLU A 22 -3.16 -7.20 -7.06
C GLU A 22 -4.60 -7.75 -7.08
N VAL A 23 -5.60 -6.88 -7.28
CA VAL A 23 -7.04 -7.20 -7.38
C VAL A 23 -7.69 -7.54 -6.04
N HIS A 24 -8.82 -6.92 -5.76
CA HIS A 24 -9.63 -7.21 -4.57
C HIS A 24 -10.09 -8.67 -4.56
N PRO A 25 -10.04 -9.39 -3.42
CA PRO A 25 -10.42 -10.80 -3.34
C PRO A 25 -11.82 -11.13 -3.87
N GLU A 26 -12.77 -10.22 -3.68
CA GLU A 26 -14.16 -10.40 -4.14
C GLU A 26 -14.43 -9.83 -5.54
N ALA A 27 -13.42 -9.25 -6.21
CA ALA A 27 -13.60 -8.72 -7.54
C ALA A 27 -13.72 -9.85 -8.58
N LYS A 28 -14.65 -9.68 -9.52
CA LYS A 28 -14.85 -10.64 -10.61
C LYS A 28 -13.67 -10.71 -11.58
N SER A 29 -12.91 -9.63 -11.69
CA SER A 29 -11.71 -9.51 -12.53
C SER A 29 -10.94 -8.24 -12.19
N ALA A 30 -9.68 -8.16 -12.63
CA ALA A 30 -8.86 -6.95 -12.51
C ALA A 30 -9.51 -5.73 -13.20
N GLN A 31 -10.19 -5.94 -14.31
CA GLN A 31 -10.90 -4.87 -15.01
C GLN A 31 -12.12 -4.40 -14.23
N ALA A 32 -12.88 -5.30 -13.63
CA ALA A 32 -14.03 -4.94 -12.80
C ALA A 32 -13.61 -4.15 -11.56
N ASP A 33 -12.48 -4.51 -10.94
CA ASP A 33 -11.92 -3.80 -9.80
C ASP A 33 -11.46 -2.39 -10.17
N LEU A 34 -10.76 -2.26 -11.30
CA LEU A 34 -10.34 -0.96 -11.83
C LEU A 34 -11.53 -0.04 -12.14
N LEU A 35 -12.59 -0.58 -12.77
CA LEU A 35 -13.82 0.17 -13.03
C LEU A 35 -14.54 0.58 -11.74
N ASN A 36 -14.49 -0.25 -10.70
CA ASN A 36 -15.03 0.11 -9.40
C ASN A 36 -14.25 1.27 -8.77
N LEU A 37 -12.92 1.27 -8.87
CA LEU A 37 -12.10 2.41 -8.43
C LEU A 37 -12.46 3.66 -9.22
N LYS A 38 -12.59 3.57 -10.54
CA LYS A 38 -12.99 4.71 -11.37
C LYS A 38 -14.33 5.30 -10.93
N ARG A 39 -15.34 4.47 -10.64
CA ARG A 39 -16.64 4.93 -10.12
C ARG A 39 -16.52 5.68 -8.81
N LYS A 40 -15.63 5.26 -7.90
CA LYS A 40 -15.36 5.97 -6.64
C LYS A 40 -14.73 7.33 -6.88
N VAL A 41 -13.78 7.41 -7.82
CA VAL A 41 -13.14 8.67 -8.21
C VAL A 41 -14.15 9.60 -8.87
N ASP A 42 -14.94 9.11 -9.82
CA ASP A 42 -15.99 9.89 -10.49
C ASP A 42 -17.07 10.36 -9.50
N ALA A 43 -17.29 9.62 -8.41
CA ALA A 43 -18.19 10.02 -7.32
C ALA A 43 -17.55 11.05 -6.36
N GLY A 44 -16.30 11.45 -6.57
CA GLY A 44 -15.66 12.55 -5.87
C GLY A 44 -14.58 12.16 -4.87
N ALA A 45 -13.99 10.96 -4.95
CA ALA A 45 -12.81 10.67 -4.15
C ALA A 45 -11.62 11.53 -4.59
N ASN A 46 -10.86 12.03 -3.61
CA ASN A 46 -9.74 12.92 -3.83
C ASN A 46 -8.42 12.18 -4.07
N ARG A 47 -8.30 10.98 -3.50
CA ARG A 47 -7.13 10.10 -3.66
C ARG A 47 -7.50 8.64 -3.46
N ALA A 48 -6.62 7.74 -3.88
CA ALA A 48 -6.74 6.32 -3.61
C ALA A 48 -5.52 5.83 -2.81
N ILE A 49 -5.76 5.09 -1.74
CA ILE A 49 -4.71 4.44 -0.94
C ILE A 49 -4.73 2.95 -1.28
N THR A 50 -3.59 2.40 -1.68
CA THR A 50 -3.55 0.99 -2.08
C THR A 50 -3.52 0.06 -0.88
N GLN A 51 -4.06 -1.14 -1.06
CA GLN A 51 -3.70 -2.28 -0.20
C GLN A 51 -2.17 -2.42 -0.20
N PHE A 52 -1.60 -2.93 0.91
CA PHE A 52 -0.18 -3.22 0.92
C PHE A 52 0.19 -4.23 -0.17
N PHE A 53 1.41 -4.19 -0.62
CA PHE A 53 2.00 -5.09 -1.61
C PHE A 53 3.48 -5.28 -1.29
N PHE A 54 4.09 -6.31 -1.87
CA PHE A 54 5.53 -6.60 -1.70
C PHE A 54 6.29 -6.59 -3.03
N ASP A 55 5.56 -6.57 -4.14
CA ASP A 55 6.12 -6.46 -5.49
C ASP A 55 5.86 -5.05 -6.05
N VAL A 56 6.90 -4.23 -6.09
CA VAL A 56 6.83 -2.85 -6.60
C VAL A 56 6.31 -2.79 -8.03
N GLU A 57 6.66 -3.77 -8.87
CA GLU A 57 6.18 -3.84 -10.25
C GLU A 57 4.67 -4.00 -10.34
N SER A 58 4.05 -4.69 -9.39
CA SER A 58 2.59 -4.81 -9.33
C SER A 58 1.92 -3.45 -9.11
N TYR A 59 2.49 -2.60 -8.25
CA TYR A 59 2.01 -1.24 -8.04
C TYR A 59 2.22 -0.37 -9.29
N LEU A 60 3.40 -0.39 -9.90
CA LEU A 60 3.71 0.45 -11.06
C LEU A 60 2.78 0.10 -12.23
N ARG A 61 2.59 -1.18 -12.54
CA ARG A 61 1.62 -1.63 -13.55
C ARG A 61 0.18 -1.24 -13.23
N PHE A 62 -0.19 -1.26 -11.95
CA PHE A 62 -1.52 -0.81 -11.52
C PHE A 62 -1.68 0.70 -11.73
N ARG A 63 -0.71 1.51 -11.35
CA ARG A 63 -0.68 2.96 -11.58
C ARG A 63 -0.87 3.29 -13.07
N ASP A 64 -0.13 2.61 -13.95
CA ASP A 64 -0.23 2.81 -15.39
C ASP A 64 -1.62 2.44 -15.94
N ARG A 65 -2.23 1.39 -15.42
CA ARG A 65 -3.61 1.03 -15.75
C ARG A 65 -4.63 2.07 -15.26
N CYS A 66 -4.42 2.66 -14.09
CA CYS A 66 -5.25 3.75 -13.59
C CYS A 66 -5.20 4.96 -14.54
N VAL A 67 -4.00 5.37 -14.93
CA VAL A 67 -3.82 6.47 -15.90
C VAL A 67 -4.52 6.16 -17.21
N SER A 68 -4.33 4.96 -17.75
CA SER A 68 -4.96 4.52 -19.00
C SER A 68 -6.49 4.46 -18.93
N ALA A 69 -7.05 4.27 -17.73
CA ALA A 69 -8.49 4.27 -17.49
C ALA A 69 -9.07 5.67 -17.20
N GLY A 70 -8.24 6.72 -17.25
CA GLY A 70 -8.66 8.09 -16.95
C GLY A 70 -8.94 8.28 -15.44
N ILE A 71 -8.20 7.60 -14.58
CA ILE A 71 -8.18 7.82 -13.13
C ILE A 71 -6.99 8.75 -12.86
N ASP A 72 -7.27 10.00 -12.58
CA ASP A 72 -6.31 11.11 -12.46
C ASP A 72 -6.08 11.58 -11.02
N VAL A 73 -6.60 10.85 -10.05
CA VAL A 73 -6.31 11.10 -8.63
C VAL A 73 -4.98 10.45 -8.24
N GLU A 74 -4.37 10.97 -7.18
CA GLU A 74 -3.16 10.40 -6.63
C GLU A 74 -3.39 8.96 -6.14
N ILE A 75 -2.49 8.04 -6.53
CA ILE A 75 -2.49 6.65 -6.09
C ILE A 75 -1.37 6.48 -5.06
N ILE A 76 -1.74 6.55 -3.79
CA ILE A 76 -0.80 6.48 -2.67
C ILE A 76 -0.48 5.02 -2.36
N PRO A 77 0.78 4.58 -2.46
CA PRO A 77 1.14 3.19 -2.14
C PRO A 77 1.04 2.91 -0.65
N GLY A 78 0.40 1.80 -0.32
CA GLY A 78 0.34 1.24 1.03
C GLY A 78 1.56 0.38 1.32
N ILE A 79 2.33 0.73 2.35
CA ILE A 79 3.54 0.04 2.76
C ILE A 79 3.29 -0.65 4.10
N LEU A 80 3.56 -1.96 4.16
CA LEU A 80 3.49 -2.75 5.39
C LEU A 80 4.91 -3.16 5.83
N PRO A 81 5.51 -2.47 6.82
CA PRO A 81 6.76 -2.94 7.41
C PRO A 81 6.54 -4.25 8.16
N VAL A 82 7.20 -5.33 7.74
CA VAL A 82 6.95 -6.68 8.27
C VAL A 82 7.83 -6.94 9.49
N SER A 83 7.23 -6.99 10.67
CA SER A 83 7.91 -7.42 11.91
C SER A 83 7.67 -8.90 12.26
N ASN A 84 6.63 -9.49 11.70
CA ASN A 84 6.27 -10.90 11.86
C ASN A 84 5.85 -11.47 10.51
N PHE A 85 6.71 -12.29 9.94
CA PHE A 85 6.48 -12.84 8.59
C PHE A 85 5.29 -13.82 8.54
N LYS A 86 5.09 -14.62 9.58
CA LYS A 86 3.93 -15.54 9.66
C LYS A 86 2.60 -14.77 9.66
N GLN A 87 2.55 -13.64 10.38
CA GLN A 87 1.38 -12.77 10.40
C GLN A 87 1.17 -12.07 9.05
N ALA A 88 2.25 -11.56 8.43
CA ALA A 88 2.20 -10.94 7.12
C ALA A 88 1.69 -11.92 6.06
N LYS A 89 2.12 -13.20 6.12
CA LYS A 89 1.62 -14.25 5.22
C LYS A 89 0.12 -14.47 5.36
N LYS A 90 -0.41 -14.54 6.60
CA LYS A 90 -1.86 -14.65 6.83
C LYS A 90 -2.63 -13.47 6.25
N PHE A 91 -2.13 -12.25 6.43
CA PHE A 91 -2.77 -11.05 5.85
C PHE A 91 -2.72 -11.07 4.33
N ALA A 92 -1.59 -11.46 3.75
CA ALA A 92 -1.44 -11.57 2.31
C ALA A 92 -2.43 -12.58 1.70
N ASP A 93 -2.57 -13.76 2.31
CA ASP A 93 -3.53 -14.79 1.89
C ASP A 93 -4.99 -14.27 1.96
N MET A 94 -5.34 -13.52 3.01
CA MET A 94 -6.69 -12.96 3.17
C MET A 94 -7.00 -11.81 2.18
N THR A 95 -6.00 -11.12 1.71
CA THR A 95 -6.14 -9.91 0.88
C THR A 95 -5.72 -10.10 -0.58
N ASN A 96 -5.44 -11.34 -0.98
CA ASN A 96 -4.97 -11.69 -2.33
C ASN A 96 -3.65 -10.97 -2.71
N VAL A 97 -2.80 -10.70 -1.72
CA VAL A 97 -1.48 -10.12 -1.94
C VAL A 97 -0.44 -11.22 -2.09
N ARG A 98 0.37 -11.14 -3.13
CA ARG A 98 1.44 -12.11 -3.37
C ARG A 98 2.68 -11.78 -2.55
N ILE A 99 3.22 -12.79 -1.87
CA ILE A 99 4.54 -12.71 -1.25
C ILE A 99 5.58 -13.25 -2.26
N PRO A 100 6.54 -12.43 -2.71
CA PRO A 100 7.60 -12.89 -3.59
C PRO A 100 8.48 -13.96 -2.91
N ALA A 101 8.98 -14.92 -3.70
CA ALA A 101 9.82 -16.00 -3.16
C ALA A 101 11.10 -15.48 -2.47
N TRP A 102 11.72 -14.44 -3.02
CA TRP A 102 12.90 -13.81 -2.43
C TRP A 102 12.62 -13.27 -1.01
N MET A 103 11.42 -12.73 -0.78
CA MET A 103 11.05 -12.21 0.54
C MET A 103 10.94 -13.34 1.57
N ALA A 104 10.32 -14.46 1.21
CA ALA A 104 10.25 -15.62 2.09
C ALA A 104 11.64 -16.13 2.49
N GLN A 105 12.58 -16.16 1.53
CA GLN A 105 13.98 -16.56 1.79
C GLN A 105 14.69 -15.61 2.76
N MET A 106 14.41 -14.30 2.72
CA MET A 106 15.02 -13.33 3.64
C MET A 106 14.58 -13.52 5.10
N PHE A 107 13.41 -14.12 5.34
CA PHE A 107 12.90 -14.41 6.68
C PHE A 107 13.17 -15.84 7.15
N ASP A 108 13.74 -16.68 6.30
CA ASP A 108 14.04 -18.08 6.65
C ASP A 108 15.03 -18.15 7.82
N GLY A 109 14.75 -19.04 8.79
CA GLY A 109 15.56 -19.21 9.99
C GLY A 109 15.44 -18.09 11.04
N LEU A 110 14.58 -17.07 10.84
CA LEU A 110 14.43 -15.96 11.78
C LEU A 110 13.22 -16.08 12.71
N ASP A 111 12.61 -17.25 12.81
CA ASP A 111 11.37 -17.42 13.60
C ASP A 111 11.53 -16.99 15.07
N ASP A 112 12.67 -17.27 15.67
CA ASP A 112 12.96 -16.97 17.08
C ASP A 112 13.81 -15.70 17.27
N ASP A 113 14.23 -15.03 16.19
CA ASP A 113 14.99 -13.78 16.22
C ASP A 113 14.12 -12.59 15.81
N ALA A 114 13.40 -12.03 16.78
CA ALA A 114 12.48 -10.91 16.54
C ALA A 114 13.21 -9.61 16.17
N GLU A 115 14.42 -9.40 16.64
CA GLU A 115 15.19 -8.19 16.34
C GLU A 115 15.69 -8.20 14.91
N THR A 116 16.31 -9.29 14.48
CA THR A 116 16.74 -9.44 13.09
C THR A 116 15.54 -9.38 12.12
N ARG A 117 14.41 -10.00 12.45
CA ARG A 117 13.19 -9.89 11.65
C ARG A 117 12.74 -8.44 11.44
N LYS A 118 12.75 -7.61 12.49
CA LYS A 118 12.40 -6.19 12.39
C LYS A 118 13.36 -5.43 11.49
N LEU A 119 14.66 -5.70 11.58
CA LEU A 119 15.66 -5.07 10.73
C LEU A 119 15.48 -5.46 9.26
N VAL A 120 15.28 -6.74 8.97
CA VAL A 120 15.00 -7.23 7.62
C VAL A 120 13.73 -6.58 7.07
N GLY A 121 12.64 -6.60 7.82
CA GLY A 121 11.38 -6.02 7.38
C GLY A 121 11.44 -4.51 7.17
N ALA A 122 12.17 -3.78 8.01
CA ALA A 122 12.41 -2.34 7.86
C ALA A 122 13.23 -2.06 6.59
N ASN A 123 14.26 -2.87 6.32
CA ASN A 123 15.10 -2.70 5.12
C ASN A 123 14.30 -2.95 3.85
N ILE A 124 13.48 -4.00 3.80
CA ILE A 124 12.59 -4.27 2.66
C ILE A 124 11.65 -3.09 2.39
N ALA A 125 10.98 -2.60 3.43
CA ALA A 125 10.06 -1.47 3.28
C ALA A 125 10.79 -0.18 2.85
N MET A 126 11.97 0.07 3.37
CA MET A 126 12.80 1.22 3.00
C MET A 126 13.24 1.15 1.53
N ASP A 127 13.63 -0.03 1.04
CA ASP A 127 14.03 -0.21 -0.36
C ASP A 127 12.83 -0.02 -1.29
N MET A 128 11.66 -0.53 -0.93
CA MET A 128 10.42 -0.29 -1.69
C MET A 128 10.12 1.21 -1.79
N VAL A 129 10.18 1.95 -0.69
CA VAL A 129 9.92 3.40 -0.68
C VAL A 129 10.95 4.14 -1.54
N LYS A 130 12.23 3.78 -1.46
CA LYS A 130 13.28 4.39 -2.30
C LYS A 130 13.04 4.15 -3.80
N ILE A 131 12.66 2.92 -4.19
CA ILE A 131 12.35 2.60 -5.58
C ILE A 131 11.15 3.43 -6.04
N LEU A 132 10.06 3.42 -5.28
CA LEU A 132 8.85 4.16 -5.61
C LEU A 132 9.09 5.68 -5.67
N SER A 133 9.93 6.22 -4.79
CA SER A 133 10.31 7.65 -4.83
C SER A 133 11.05 8.00 -6.11
N ARG A 134 11.92 7.12 -6.62
CA ARG A 134 12.61 7.31 -7.92
C ARG A 134 11.63 7.26 -9.09
N GLU A 135 10.53 6.52 -8.95
CA GLU A 135 9.42 6.44 -9.90
C GLU A 135 8.41 7.60 -9.76
N GLY A 136 8.76 8.61 -8.96
CA GLY A 136 7.99 9.84 -8.82
C GLY A 136 6.91 9.84 -7.74
N VAL A 137 6.81 8.79 -6.94
CA VAL A 137 5.88 8.74 -5.80
C VAL A 137 6.38 9.67 -4.69
N LYS A 138 5.50 10.54 -4.18
CA LYS A 138 5.81 11.53 -3.14
C LYS A 138 5.19 11.19 -1.80
N ASP A 139 4.00 10.60 -1.81
CA ASP A 139 3.22 10.30 -0.62
C ASP A 139 3.10 8.80 -0.40
N PHE A 140 3.20 8.37 0.86
CA PHE A 140 3.18 6.96 1.26
C PHE A 140 2.23 6.76 2.44
N HIS A 141 1.49 5.67 2.43
CA HIS A 141 0.67 5.25 3.55
C HIS A 141 1.30 4.04 4.25
N PHE A 142 1.62 4.16 5.54
CA PHE A 142 2.21 3.07 6.31
C PHE A 142 1.14 2.34 7.13
N TYR A 143 1.03 1.02 6.93
CA TYR A 143 0.25 0.12 7.78
C TYR A 143 1.08 -0.25 9.01
N THR A 144 0.97 0.51 10.07
CA THR A 144 1.84 0.36 11.26
C THR A 144 1.40 -0.75 12.20
N LEU A 145 0.15 -1.21 12.11
CA LEU A 145 -0.46 -2.17 13.05
C LEU A 145 -0.24 -1.77 14.51
N ASN A 146 -0.35 -0.47 14.79
CA ASN A 146 -0.09 0.15 16.09
C ASN A 146 1.35 -0.03 16.61
N ARG A 147 2.33 -0.17 15.70
CA ARG A 147 3.77 -0.27 16.00
C ARG A 147 4.53 0.78 15.22
N ALA A 148 4.97 1.82 15.92
CA ALA A 148 5.55 3.00 15.28
C ALA A 148 7.04 2.88 14.95
N GLU A 149 7.77 1.99 15.63
CA GLU A 149 9.24 1.99 15.61
C GLU A 149 9.82 1.83 14.20
N MET A 150 9.30 0.85 13.45
CA MET A 150 9.80 0.59 12.08
C MET A 150 9.46 1.74 11.14
N SER A 151 8.21 2.22 11.18
CA SER A 151 7.78 3.35 10.34
C SER A 151 8.53 4.63 10.67
N TYR A 152 8.77 4.89 11.95
CA TYR A 152 9.60 6.01 12.40
C TYR A 152 11.04 5.91 11.87
N ALA A 153 11.66 4.73 11.99
CA ALA A 153 13.02 4.52 11.50
C ALA A 153 13.12 4.69 9.97
N ILE A 154 12.15 4.18 9.22
CA ILE A 154 12.07 4.34 7.77
C ILE A 154 11.94 5.82 7.41
N CYS A 155 10.97 6.52 7.99
CA CYS A 155 10.75 7.95 7.75
C CYS A 155 11.99 8.78 8.10
N HIS A 156 12.63 8.50 9.25
CA HIS A 156 13.83 9.18 9.68
C HIS A 156 14.99 8.99 8.69
N THR A 157 15.20 7.75 8.19
CA THR A 157 16.24 7.43 7.20
C THR A 157 15.98 8.13 5.86
N LEU A 158 14.72 8.32 5.50
CA LEU A 158 14.30 9.02 4.29
C LEU A 158 14.33 10.54 4.42
N GLY A 159 14.76 11.07 5.56
CA GLY A 159 14.91 12.50 5.79
C GLY A 159 13.65 13.20 6.34
N VAL A 160 12.57 12.46 6.58
CA VAL A 160 11.37 13.02 7.21
C VAL A 160 11.66 13.29 8.69
N ARG A 161 11.32 14.48 9.14
CA ARG A 161 11.51 14.92 10.53
C ARG A 161 10.19 15.41 11.08
N PRO A 162 9.92 15.23 12.40
CA PRO A 162 8.81 15.91 13.05
C PRO A 162 8.92 17.42 12.79
N GLY A 163 7.81 18.03 12.39
CA GLY A 163 7.75 19.49 12.36
C GLY A 163 7.98 20.05 13.77
N LEU A 164 8.84 21.04 13.90
CA LEU A 164 9.01 21.83 15.13
C LEU A 164 7.86 22.82 15.27
#